data_778d287bd5fca7e325523c36402a0fea
#
_entry.id   778d287bd5fca7e325523c36402a0fea
#
_cell.length_a   1.000
_cell.length_b   1.000
_cell.length_c   1.000
_cell.angle_alpha   90.00
_cell.angle_beta   90.00
_cell.angle_gamma   90.00
#
_symmetry.space_group_name_H-M   'P 1'
#
loop_
_entity.id
_entity.type
_entity.pdbx_description
1 polymer ?
#
loop_
_entity_poly.entity_id
_entity_poly.type
_entity_poly.pdbx_seq_one_letter_code
_entity_poly.pdbx_strand_id
1 'polypeptide(L)'
;MSAPGTVHAALLAIQAQGLSRLEAQMLVLHVCGISPQDRAWLLTHETQALKAGQQTQMNQLVERKLAGEPMAYLLGIKNFHALTLKIDARVLDPRDDTESLVEWALRVAPDTAPLKVLDLGTGSGAIALALAYSRPHWQVFASDLSADALNLARDNAQQLGLRVHWAQGDWRSEEHTSELQSQS
;
A
#
# COMPACT_ATOMS: atom_id res chain seq x y z
N MET A 1 11.20 1.11 35.65
CA MET A 1 10.08 1.02 34.71
C MET A 1 9.54 2.44 34.56
N SER A 2 9.76 3.08 33.40
CA SER A 2 9.20 4.42 33.15
C SER A 2 7.67 4.29 33.09
N ALA A 3 6.95 5.28 33.62
CA ALA A 3 5.50 5.34 33.53
C ALA A 3 5.04 5.23 32.06
N PRO A 4 3.93 4.53 31.75
CA PRO A 4 3.43 4.45 30.40
C PRO A 4 3.14 5.87 29.90
N GLY A 5 3.77 6.24 28.77
CA GLY A 5 3.53 7.53 28.14
C GLY A 5 2.10 7.61 27.58
N THR A 6 1.52 8.81 27.57
CA THR A 6 0.23 9.05 26.92
C THR A 6 0.40 9.17 25.39
N VAL A 7 -0.70 9.08 24.66
CA VAL A 7 -0.74 9.35 23.21
C VAL A 7 -0.10 10.70 22.88
N HIS A 8 -0.46 11.75 23.62
CA HIS A 8 0.11 13.09 23.42
C HIS A 8 1.63 13.13 23.70
N ALA A 9 2.07 12.52 24.80
CA ALA A 9 3.50 12.45 25.13
C ALA A 9 4.30 11.68 24.06
N ALA A 10 3.74 10.61 23.53
CA ALA A 10 4.35 9.84 22.45
C ALA A 10 4.51 10.66 21.17
N LEU A 11 3.47 11.40 20.76
CA LEU A 11 3.53 12.29 19.60
C LEU A 11 4.66 13.32 19.72
N LEU A 12 4.77 13.96 20.90
CA LEU A 12 5.82 14.94 21.15
C LEU A 12 7.22 14.30 21.15
N ALA A 13 7.37 13.13 21.78
CA ALA A 13 8.64 12.41 21.84
C ALA A 13 9.13 11.98 20.46
N ILE A 14 8.24 11.53 19.57
CA ILE A 14 8.57 11.15 18.19
C ILE A 14 9.01 12.38 17.39
N GLN A 15 8.27 13.49 17.49
CA GLN A 15 8.61 14.73 16.79
C GLN A 15 9.95 15.31 17.28
N ALA A 16 10.25 15.20 18.58
CA ALA A 16 11.54 15.61 19.13
C ALA A 16 12.74 14.81 18.59
N GLN A 17 12.50 13.60 18.06
CA GLN A 17 13.50 12.78 17.37
C GLN A 17 13.68 13.13 15.88
N GLY A 18 12.93 14.12 15.36
CA GLY A 18 13.07 14.63 14.00
C GLY A 18 12.03 14.13 12.99
N LEU A 19 11.08 13.29 13.40
CA LEU A 19 9.99 12.90 12.52
C LEU A 19 8.95 14.04 12.39
N SER A 20 8.34 14.15 11.22
CA SER A 20 7.27 15.10 10.99
C SER A 20 6.04 14.79 11.87
N ARG A 21 5.19 15.79 12.08
CA ARG A 21 3.93 15.61 12.82
C ARG A 21 3.05 14.52 12.19
N LEU A 22 3.02 14.47 10.85
CA LEU A 22 2.23 13.48 10.13
C LEU A 22 2.74 12.06 10.37
N GLU A 23 4.06 11.84 10.27
CA GLU A 23 4.68 10.53 10.52
C GLU A 23 4.45 10.08 11.97
N ALA A 24 4.62 10.99 12.94
CA ALA A 24 4.34 10.68 14.34
C ALA A 24 2.88 10.24 14.55
N GLN A 25 1.92 10.94 13.95
CA GLN A 25 0.51 10.58 14.03
C GLN A 25 0.22 9.22 13.42
N MET A 26 0.78 8.94 12.24
CA MET A 26 0.60 7.64 11.55
C MET A 26 1.15 6.48 12.39
N LEU A 27 2.33 6.64 13.00
CA LEU A 27 2.93 5.60 13.84
C LEU A 27 2.11 5.36 15.11
N VAL A 28 1.67 6.42 15.79
CA VAL A 28 0.86 6.28 17.02
C VAL A 28 -0.49 5.61 16.70
N LEU A 29 -1.18 6.02 15.64
CA LEU A 29 -2.42 5.39 15.21
C LEU A 29 -2.23 3.91 14.90
N HIS A 30 -1.14 3.58 14.16
CA HIS A 30 -0.82 2.21 13.80
C HIS A 30 -0.63 1.30 15.03
N VAL A 31 0.18 1.72 16.01
CA VAL A 31 0.38 0.90 17.22
C VAL A 31 -0.85 0.81 18.10
N CYS A 32 -1.78 1.76 18.00
CA CYS A 32 -3.08 1.73 18.65
C CYS A 32 -4.10 0.85 17.91
N GLY A 33 -3.77 0.33 16.73
CA GLY A 33 -4.70 -0.45 15.88
C GLY A 33 -5.78 0.41 15.23
N ILE A 34 -5.53 1.71 15.08
CA ILE A 34 -6.43 2.69 14.47
C ILE A 34 -5.96 2.99 13.05
N SER A 35 -6.93 3.21 12.15
CA SER A 35 -6.61 3.61 10.78
C SER A 35 -5.73 4.87 10.74
N PRO A 36 -4.64 4.91 9.94
CA PRO A 36 -3.80 6.09 9.80
C PRO A 36 -4.54 7.33 9.27
N GLN A 37 -5.74 7.16 8.70
CA GLN A 37 -6.59 8.25 8.25
C GLN A 37 -7.43 8.86 9.37
N ASP A 38 -7.72 8.12 10.45
CA ASP A 38 -8.55 8.59 11.57
C ASP A 38 -7.75 9.43 12.56
N ARG A 39 -7.31 10.60 12.11
CA ARG A 39 -6.57 11.54 12.96
C ARG A 39 -7.45 12.19 14.02
N ALA A 40 -8.78 12.20 13.83
CA ALA A 40 -9.70 12.75 14.80
C ALA A 40 -9.65 11.95 16.12
N TRP A 41 -9.38 10.65 16.04
CA TRP A 41 -9.17 9.80 17.21
C TRP A 41 -8.08 10.34 18.15
N LEU A 42 -7.00 10.88 17.62
CA LEU A 42 -5.90 11.42 18.42
C LEU A 42 -6.34 12.58 19.31
N LEU A 43 -7.25 13.43 18.84
CA LEU A 43 -7.75 14.59 19.59
C LEU A 43 -8.60 14.19 20.81
N THR A 44 -9.29 13.08 20.69
CA THR A 44 -10.19 12.58 21.74
C THR A 44 -9.49 11.63 22.72
N HIS A 45 -8.28 11.18 22.40
CA HIS A 45 -7.52 10.18 23.18
C HIS A 45 -6.13 10.66 23.63
N GLU A 46 -5.90 11.96 23.68
CA GLU A 46 -4.59 12.56 24.02
C GLU A 46 -4.03 12.07 25.35
N THR A 47 -4.89 11.88 26.35
CA THR A 47 -4.52 11.45 27.71
C THR A 47 -4.50 9.95 27.89
N GLN A 48 -4.89 9.18 26.87
CA GLN A 48 -4.90 7.72 26.91
C GLN A 48 -3.45 7.20 27.07
N ALA A 49 -3.24 6.32 28.05
CA ALA A 49 -1.96 5.67 28.25
C ALA A 49 -1.72 4.58 27.21
N LEU A 50 -0.53 4.56 26.62
CA LEU A 50 -0.09 3.47 25.74
C LEU A 50 0.27 2.24 26.57
N LYS A 51 -0.18 1.06 26.14
CA LYS A 51 0.22 -0.21 26.75
C LYS A 51 1.73 -0.44 26.56
N ALA A 52 2.37 -1.18 27.47
CA ALA A 52 3.80 -1.47 27.39
C ALA A 52 4.23 -2.07 26.04
N GLY A 53 3.44 -3.00 25.48
CA GLY A 53 3.69 -3.56 24.16
C GLY A 53 3.60 -2.53 23.02
N GLN A 54 2.63 -1.61 23.09
CA GLN A 54 2.50 -0.52 22.12
C GLN A 54 3.69 0.44 22.17
N GLN A 55 4.18 0.76 23.38
CA GLN A 55 5.35 1.61 23.54
C GLN A 55 6.60 0.96 22.95
N THR A 56 6.79 -0.35 23.19
CA THR A 56 7.93 -1.10 22.62
C THR A 56 7.86 -1.13 21.10
N GLN A 57 6.70 -1.48 20.53
CA GLN A 57 6.48 -1.50 19.10
C GLN A 57 6.73 -0.13 18.47
N MET A 58 6.23 0.93 19.10
CA MET A 58 6.42 2.29 18.62
C MET A 58 7.88 2.68 18.56
N ASN A 59 8.67 2.38 19.60
CA ASN A 59 10.10 2.67 19.62
C ASN A 59 10.82 1.95 18.47
N GLN A 60 10.52 0.68 18.20
CA GLN A 60 11.08 -0.08 17.09
C GLN A 60 10.73 0.54 15.73
N LEU A 61 9.47 0.98 15.54
CA LEU A 61 9.05 1.63 14.29
C LEU A 61 9.74 2.98 14.10
N VAL A 62 9.92 3.76 15.17
CA VAL A 62 10.64 5.03 15.12
C VAL A 62 12.11 4.81 14.74
N GLU A 63 12.79 3.84 15.36
CA GLU A 63 14.17 3.49 15.00
C GLU A 63 14.31 3.10 13.52
N ARG A 64 13.44 2.23 13.02
CA ARG A 64 13.42 1.83 11.61
C ARG A 64 13.15 3.02 10.68
N LYS A 65 12.23 3.91 11.06
CA LYS A 65 11.94 5.13 10.29
C LYS A 65 13.15 6.06 10.24
N LEU A 66 13.83 6.29 11.35
CA LEU A 66 15.05 7.09 11.42
C LEU A 66 16.21 6.48 10.63
N ALA A 67 16.22 5.15 10.49
CA ALA A 67 17.15 4.44 9.61
C ALA A 67 16.80 4.56 8.11
N GLY A 68 15.72 5.29 7.75
CA GLY A 68 15.33 5.58 6.37
C GLY A 68 14.28 4.64 5.79
N GLU A 69 13.69 3.73 6.58
CA GLU A 69 12.68 2.82 6.05
C GLU A 69 11.40 3.59 5.64
N PRO A 70 10.82 3.29 4.46
CA PRO A 70 9.58 3.92 4.01
C PRO A 70 8.42 3.72 4.97
N MET A 71 7.60 4.76 5.19
CA MET A 71 6.44 4.68 6.08
C MET A 71 5.47 3.58 5.66
N ALA A 72 5.26 3.36 4.36
CA ALA A 72 4.40 2.31 3.84
C ALA A 72 4.82 0.91 4.32
N TYR A 73 6.13 0.62 4.37
CA TYR A 73 6.63 -0.67 4.84
C TYR A 73 6.49 -0.82 6.36
N LEU A 74 6.65 0.27 7.11
CA LEU A 74 6.46 0.27 8.57
C LEU A 74 5.01 0.00 8.95
N LEU A 75 4.07 0.56 8.19
CA LEU A 75 2.63 0.39 8.40
C LEU A 75 2.09 -0.89 7.76
N GLY A 76 2.83 -1.48 6.80
CA GLY A 76 2.39 -2.63 6.01
C GLY A 76 1.27 -2.32 5.02
N ILE A 77 0.92 -1.04 4.83
CA ILE A 77 -0.14 -0.59 3.94
C ILE A 77 0.22 0.68 3.18
N LYS A 78 -0.32 0.83 2.00
CA LYS A 78 -0.28 2.05 1.18
C LYS A 78 -1.66 2.32 0.60
N ASN A 79 -2.11 3.56 0.71
CA ASN A 79 -3.27 4.01 -0.06
C ASN A 79 -2.81 4.35 -1.47
N PHE A 80 -3.53 3.88 -2.44
CA PHE A 80 -3.29 4.15 -3.85
C PHE A 80 -4.63 4.26 -4.58
N HIS A 81 -4.89 5.40 -5.20
CA HIS A 81 -6.19 5.71 -5.77
C HIS A 81 -7.31 5.52 -4.73
N ALA A 82 -8.35 4.74 -5.02
CA ALA A 82 -9.43 4.44 -4.07
C ALA A 82 -9.18 3.18 -3.22
N LEU A 83 -7.97 2.62 -3.25
CA LEU A 83 -7.65 1.33 -2.64
C LEU A 83 -6.68 1.48 -1.46
N THR A 84 -6.77 0.54 -0.51
CA THR A 84 -5.73 0.31 0.50
C THR A 84 -5.08 -1.03 0.22
N LEU A 85 -3.79 -0.99 -0.13
CA LEU A 85 -3.00 -2.15 -0.52
C LEU A 85 -2.08 -2.56 0.61
N LYS A 86 -1.87 -3.86 0.78
CA LYS A 86 -0.72 -4.37 1.54
C LYS A 86 0.56 -4.04 0.78
N ILE A 87 1.59 -3.66 1.54
CA ILE A 87 2.89 -3.30 0.98
C ILE A 87 4.00 -3.77 1.92
N ASP A 88 5.10 -4.25 1.35
CA ASP A 88 6.30 -4.59 2.10
C ASP A 88 7.54 -4.53 1.19
N ALA A 89 8.71 -4.91 1.70
CA ALA A 89 9.98 -4.80 1.01
C ALA A 89 10.13 -5.68 -0.25
N ARG A 90 9.16 -6.55 -0.56
CA ARG A 90 9.14 -7.36 -1.79
C ARG A 90 8.85 -6.53 -3.04
N VAL A 91 8.26 -5.36 -2.89
CA VAL A 91 7.84 -4.50 -3.99
C VAL A 91 8.24 -3.05 -3.74
N LEU A 92 8.34 -2.27 -4.80
CA LEU A 92 8.51 -0.82 -4.67
C LEU A 92 7.23 -0.20 -4.08
N ASP A 93 7.40 0.74 -3.13
CA ASP A 93 6.30 1.58 -2.62
C ASP A 93 5.73 2.42 -3.79
N PRO A 94 4.46 2.21 -4.18
CA PRO A 94 3.86 2.94 -5.28
C PRO A 94 3.93 4.46 -5.04
N ARG A 95 4.45 5.19 -6.02
CA ARG A 95 4.56 6.65 -5.95
C ARG A 95 3.21 7.30 -6.25
N ASP A 96 2.95 8.43 -5.61
CA ASP A 96 1.69 9.18 -5.81
C ASP A 96 1.54 9.65 -7.27
N ASP A 97 2.66 9.97 -7.97
CA ASP A 97 2.67 10.29 -9.39
C ASP A 97 2.12 9.14 -10.27
N THR A 98 2.21 7.91 -9.81
CA THR A 98 1.68 6.73 -10.51
C THR A 98 0.15 6.73 -10.57
N GLU A 99 -0.53 7.41 -9.66
CA GLU A 99 -2.00 7.59 -9.71
C GLU A 99 -2.42 8.37 -10.96
N SER A 100 -1.60 9.35 -11.38
CA SER A 100 -1.84 10.11 -12.61
C SER A 100 -1.88 9.23 -13.86
N LEU A 101 -1.12 8.13 -13.88
CA LEU A 101 -1.17 7.15 -14.98
C LEU A 101 -2.52 6.42 -15.01
N VAL A 102 -3.03 6.01 -13.85
CA VAL A 102 -4.36 5.39 -13.74
C VAL A 102 -5.44 6.37 -14.22
N GLU A 103 -5.42 7.61 -13.73
CA GLU A 103 -6.37 8.65 -14.12
C GLU A 103 -6.31 8.93 -15.63
N TRP A 104 -5.11 8.99 -16.19
CA TRP A 104 -4.92 9.16 -17.63
C TRP A 104 -5.52 7.99 -18.41
N ALA A 105 -5.22 6.75 -18.03
CA ALA A 105 -5.77 5.56 -18.69
C ALA A 105 -7.30 5.54 -18.66
N LEU A 106 -7.89 5.87 -17.50
CA LEU A 106 -9.34 5.95 -17.34
C LEU A 106 -10.00 7.06 -18.17
N ARG A 107 -9.27 8.14 -18.46
CA ARG A 107 -9.75 9.28 -19.25
C ARG A 107 -9.70 9.02 -20.76
N VAL A 108 -8.63 8.37 -21.23
CA VAL A 108 -8.44 8.16 -22.67
C VAL A 108 -9.18 6.93 -23.20
N ALA A 109 -9.45 5.96 -22.32
CA ALA A 109 -10.14 4.74 -22.69
C ALA A 109 -11.66 4.91 -22.55
N PRO A 110 -12.46 4.42 -23.54
CA PRO A 110 -13.91 4.50 -23.50
C PRO A 110 -14.50 3.79 -22.29
N ASP A 111 -15.44 4.43 -21.59
CA ASP A 111 -16.06 3.85 -20.39
C ASP A 111 -16.94 2.64 -20.71
N THR A 112 -17.50 2.59 -21.91
CA THR A 112 -18.50 1.60 -22.32
C THR A 112 -17.93 0.37 -23.02
N ALA A 113 -16.65 0.38 -23.39
CA ALA A 113 -16.03 -0.72 -24.13
C ALA A 113 -15.31 -1.70 -23.20
N PRO A 114 -15.52 -3.03 -23.36
CA PRO A 114 -14.68 -4.01 -22.73
C PRO A 114 -13.27 -3.95 -23.34
N LEU A 115 -12.29 -3.61 -22.53
CA LEU A 115 -10.90 -3.50 -22.97
C LEU A 115 -10.06 -4.60 -22.31
N LYS A 116 -9.02 -5.03 -23.03
CA LYS A 116 -7.92 -5.80 -22.47
C LYS A 116 -6.79 -4.83 -22.13
N VAL A 117 -6.37 -4.82 -20.88
CA VAL A 117 -5.31 -3.94 -20.37
C VAL A 117 -4.22 -4.80 -19.75
N LEU A 118 -2.97 -4.47 -20.01
CA LEU A 118 -1.81 -5.16 -19.46
C LEU A 118 -0.95 -4.20 -18.65
N ASP A 119 -0.69 -4.57 -17.40
CA ASP A 119 0.24 -3.89 -16.48
C ASP A 119 1.55 -4.70 -16.39
N LEU A 120 2.64 -4.13 -16.85
CA LEU A 120 3.96 -4.76 -16.89
C LEU A 120 4.84 -4.27 -15.74
N GLY A 121 5.36 -5.19 -14.94
CA GLY A 121 6.10 -4.85 -13.72
C GLY A 121 5.14 -4.37 -12.62
N THR A 122 4.09 -5.14 -12.39
CA THR A 122 2.93 -4.72 -11.57
C THR A 122 3.25 -4.47 -10.09
N GLY A 123 4.36 -5.03 -9.57
CA GLY A 123 4.76 -4.88 -8.17
C GLY A 123 3.68 -5.33 -7.20
N SER A 124 3.14 -4.41 -6.41
CA SER A 124 2.04 -4.65 -5.47
C SER A 124 0.68 -4.86 -6.13
N GLY A 125 0.58 -4.73 -7.45
CA GLY A 125 -0.67 -4.74 -8.20
C GLY A 125 -1.38 -3.37 -8.24
N ALA A 126 -0.73 -2.29 -7.82
CA ALA A 126 -1.38 -1.01 -7.60
C ALA A 126 -2.15 -0.49 -8.84
N ILE A 127 -1.50 -0.44 -10.02
CA ILE A 127 -2.13 0.02 -11.25
C ILE A 127 -3.21 -0.96 -11.71
N ALA A 128 -2.86 -2.26 -11.81
CA ALA A 128 -3.77 -3.29 -12.26
C ALA A 128 -5.07 -3.33 -11.42
N LEU A 129 -4.93 -3.27 -10.09
CA LEU A 129 -6.06 -3.32 -9.17
C LEU A 129 -6.89 -2.03 -9.21
N ALA A 130 -6.26 -0.85 -9.34
CA ALA A 130 -6.98 0.40 -9.49
C ALA A 130 -7.80 0.44 -10.79
N LEU A 131 -7.26 -0.09 -11.89
CA LEU A 131 -7.99 -0.22 -13.16
C LEU A 131 -9.14 -1.23 -13.06
N ALA A 132 -8.90 -2.41 -12.47
CA ALA A 132 -9.93 -3.43 -12.27
C ALA A 132 -11.07 -2.93 -11.36
N TYR A 133 -10.74 -2.14 -10.34
CA TYR A 133 -11.73 -1.50 -9.45
C TYR A 133 -12.57 -0.46 -10.19
N SER A 134 -11.91 0.41 -10.96
CA SER A 134 -12.57 1.53 -11.65
C SER A 134 -13.37 1.09 -12.87
N ARG A 135 -13.01 -0.02 -13.50
CA ARG A 135 -13.64 -0.56 -14.73
C ARG A 135 -13.87 -2.08 -14.61
N PRO A 136 -14.90 -2.52 -13.88
CA PRO A 136 -15.14 -3.94 -13.61
C PRO A 136 -15.40 -4.79 -14.87
N HIS A 137 -15.71 -4.16 -16.01
CA HIS A 137 -15.91 -4.81 -17.31
C HIS A 137 -14.61 -4.95 -18.14
N TRP A 138 -13.50 -4.36 -17.67
CA TRP A 138 -12.21 -4.55 -18.32
C TRP A 138 -11.58 -5.89 -17.93
N GLN A 139 -10.88 -6.49 -18.86
CA GLN A 139 -10.03 -7.65 -18.61
C GLN A 139 -8.62 -7.15 -18.32
N VAL A 140 -8.26 -7.13 -17.05
CA VAL A 140 -6.95 -6.64 -16.61
C VAL A 140 -6.00 -7.82 -16.45
N PHE A 141 -4.88 -7.74 -17.14
CA PHE A 141 -3.74 -8.65 -17.05
C PHE A 141 -2.59 -7.92 -16.37
N ALA A 142 -1.81 -8.65 -15.58
CA ALA A 142 -0.65 -8.08 -14.90
C ALA A 142 0.49 -9.08 -14.85
N SER A 143 1.71 -8.60 -15.02
CA SER A 143 2.90 -9.44 -14.95
C SER A 143 3.99 -8.80 -14.11
N ASP A 144 4.82 -9.65 -13.53
CA ASP A 144 6.05 -9.25 -12.85
C ASP A 144 7.10 -10.36 -12.97
N LEU A 145 8.36 -9.99 -12.95
CA LEU A 145 9.47 -10.94 -12.92
C LEU A 145 9.56 -11.63 -11.55
N SER A 146 9.25 -10.90 -10.49
CA SER A 146 9.30 -11.37 -9.11
C SER A 146 8.05 -12.17 -8.74
N ALA A 147 8.22 -13.45 -8.44
CA ALA A 147 7.15 -14.28 -7.88
C ALA A 147 6.63 -13.74 -6.54
N ASP A 148 7.51 -13.15 -5.72
CA ASP A 148 7.14 -12.58 -4.42
C ASP A 148 6.28 -11.31 -4.59
N ALA A 149 6.58 -10.48 -5.59
CA ALA A 149 5.73 -9.34 -5.95
C ALA A 149 4.34 -9.80 -6.40
N LEU A 150 4.27 -10.80 -7.29
CA LEU A 150 3.00 -11.37 -7.74
C LEU A 150 2.19 -12.01 -6.62
N ASN A 151 2.84 -12.65 -5.65
CA ASN A 151 2.15 -13.20 -4.48
C ASN A 151 1.50 -12.08 -3.66
N LEU A 152 2.22 -10.98 -3.41
CA LEU A 152 1.66 -9.82 -2.73
C LEU A 152 0.51 -9.19 -3.52
N ALA A 153 0.65 -9.06 -4.84
CA ALA A 153 -0.39 -8.52 -5.71
C ALA A 153 -1.67 -9.38 -5.71
N ARG A 154 -1.52 -10.72 -5.73
CA ARG A 154 -2.65 -11.67 -5.60
C ARG A 154 -3.33 -11.56 -4.24
N ASP A 155 -2.55 -11.43 -3.14
CA ASP A 155 -3.10 -11.21 -1.81
C ASP A 155 -3.93 -9.92 -1.75
N ASN A 156 -3.45 -8.84 -2.37
CA ASN A 156 -4.18 -7.59 -2.50
C ASN A 156 -5.48 -7.77 -3.30
N ALA A 157 -5.40 -8.44 -4.46
CA ALA A 157 -6.57 -8.74 -5.27
C ALA A 157 -7.64 -9.53 -4.52
N GLN A 158 -7.21 -10.57 -3.79
CA GLN A 158 -8.09 -11.41 -2.98
C GLN A 158 -8.77 -10.61 -1.87
N GLN A 159 -8.01 -9.78 -1.15
CA GLN A 159 -8.54 -8.94 -0.08
C GLN A 159 -9.58 -7.93 -0.59
N LEU A 160 -9.37 -7.39 -1.78
CA LEU A 160 -10.24 -6.40 -2.43
C LEU A 160 -11.39 -7.04 -3.22
N GLY A 161 -11.40 -8.37 -3.40
CA GLY A 161 -12.40 -9.06 -4.22
C GLY A 161 -12.31 -8.74 -5.71
N LEU A 162 -11.12 -8.35 -6.21
CA LEU A 162 -10.89 -7.94 -7.59
C LEU A 162 -10.32 -9.09 -8.42
N ARG A 163 -10.67 -9.09 -9.73
CA ARG A 163 -10.19 -10.09 -10.67
C ARG A 163 -9.14 -9.49 -11.59
N VAL A 164 -7.96 -10.09 -11.59
CA VAL A 164 -6.84 -9.75 -12.48
C VAL A 164 -6.20 -11.06 -12.93
N HIS A 165 -5.79 -11.13 -14.18
CA HIS A 165 -5.05 -12.28 -14.75
C HIS A 165 -3.55 -12.06 -14.51
N TRP A 166 -2.90 -12.99 -13.79
CA TRP A 166 -1.52 -12.86 -13.37
C TRP A 166 -0.60 -13.78 -14.17
N ALA A 167 0.49 -13.24 -14.69
CA ALA A 167 1.56 -14.02 -15.32
C ALA A 167 2.91 -13.66 -14.69
N GLN A 168 3.77 -14.65 -14.49
CA GLN A 168 5.15 -14.41 -14.12
C GLN A 168 6.00 -14.40 -15.39
N GLY A 169 6.81 -13.38 -15.60
CA GLY A 169 7.72 -13.34 -16.71
C GLY A 169 8.37 -11.99 -16.94
N ASP A 170 9.44 -12.03 -17.74
CA ASP A 170 10.06 -10.85 -18.33
C ASP A 170 9.26 -10.46 -19.59
N TRP A 171 8.77 -9.22 -19.63
CA TRP A 171 8.05 -8.66 -20.78
C TRP A 171 8.85 -8.68 -22.10
N ARG A 172 10.13 -9.05 -22.06
CA ARG A 172 11.01 -9.18 -23.23
C ARG A 172 10.99 -10.58 -23.85
N SER A 173 10.39 -11.58 -23.20
CA SER A 173 10.34 -12.95 -23.74
C SER A 173 9.06 -13.18 -24.54
N GLU A 174 9.21 -13.60 -25.80
CA GLU A 174 8.09 -13.88 -26.71
C GLU A 174 7.19 -15.03 -26.22
N GLU A 175 7.66 -15.88 -25.30
CA GLU A 175 6.93 -17.05 -24.77
C GLU A 175 5.72 -16.66 -23.93
N HIS A 176 5.72 -15.52 -23.24
CA HIS A 176 4.64 -15.13 -22.33
C HIS A 176 3.46 -14.43 -23.02
N THR A 177 3.64 -13.88 -24.21
CA THR A 177 2.55 -13.32 -25.01
C THR A 177 1.57 -14.39 -25.48
N SER A 178 2.02 -15.62 -25.68
CA SER A 178 1.19 -16.74 -26.10
C SER A 178 0.31 -17.30 -24.96
N GLU A 179 0.77 -17.31 -23.72
CA GLU A 179 -0.04 -17.77 -22.57
C GLU A 179 -1.18 -16.79 -22.24
N LEU A 180 -0.93 -15.48 -22.32
CA LEU A 180 -1.97 -14.47 -22.13
C LEU A 180 -3.03 -14.50 -23.24
N GLN A 181 -2.67 -14.93 -24.46
CA GLN A 181 -3.59 -15.08 -25.56
C GLN A 181 -4.42 -16.38 -25.51
N SER A 182 -3.91 -17.44 -24.86
CA SER A 182 -4.59 -18.74 -24.76
C SER A 182 -5.66 -18.81 -23.67
N GLN A 183 -5.73 -17.83 -22.77
CA GLN A 183 -6.73 -17.73 -21.69
C GLN A 183 -7.93 -16.83 -22.02
N SER A 184 -8.09 -16.46 -23.31
CA SER A 184 -9.17 -15.58 -23.79
C SER A 184 -10.30 -16.33 -24.48
#